data_37eed9d60ffeba6e7e304f652c7e4fd0
#
_entry.id   37eed9d60ffeba6e7e304f652c7e4fd0
#
_cell.length_a   1.000
_cell.length_b   1.000
_cell.length_c   1.000
_cell.angle_alpha   90.00
_cell.angle_beta   90.00
_cell.angle_gamma   90.00
#
_symmetry.space_group_name_H-M   'P 1'
#
loop_
_entity.id
_entity.type
_entity.pdbx_description
1 polymer ?
#
loop_
_entity_poly.entity_id
_entity_poly.type
_entity_poly.pdbx_seq_one_letter_code
_entity_poly.pdbx_strand_id
1 'polypeptide(L)'
;MAMDKPVLALVGATGAVGTTMIEIIDSRESVPWGEIRLIASARSAGKVLTVRGQDITVLELKPEVFDGVDIAMFDVPDEVSAEWAPIAASRGAIAVDNSGAFRMDPEVPLVVPEVNPEKVTERPKGI
;
A
#
# COMPACT_ATOMS: atom_id res chain seq x y z
N MET A 1 12.26 20.21 -15.45
CA MET A 1 11.81 18.81 -15.49
C MET A 1 10.75 18.60 -14.42
N ALA A 2 9.65 18.01 -14.79
CA ALA A 2 8.62 17.72 -13.81
C ALA A 2 9.14 16.69 -12.79
N MET A 3 8.85 16.89 -11.52
CA MET A 3 9.15 15.90 -10.51
C MET A 3 8.22 14.72 -10.70
N ASP A 4 8.77 13.53 -10.61
CA ASP A 4 7.97 12.32 -10.66
C ASP A 4 7.01 12.27 -9.47
N LYS A 5 5.76 11.97 -9.75
CA LYS A 5 4.77 11.78 -8.71
C LYS A 5 4.98 10.43 -8.02
N PRO A 6 4.63 10.32 -6.73
CA PRO A 6 4.79 9.06 -6.02
C PRO A 6 4.00 7.91 -6.63
N VAL A 7 4.55 6.71 -6.50
CA VAL A 7 3.90 5.46 -6.91
C VAL A 7 3.28 4.81 -5.68
N LEU A 8 1.98 4.56 -5.76
CA LEU A 8 1.21 3.87 -4.72
C LEU A 8 1.01 2.41 -5.11
N ALA A 9 1.22 1.50 -4.18
CA ALA A 9 0.80 0.11 -4.30
C ALA A 9 -0.30 -0.17 -3.28
N LEU A 10 -1.39 -0.78 -3.73
CA LEU A 10 -2.46 -1.29 -2.87
C LEU A 10 -2.33 -2.81 -2.81
N VAL A 11 -1.93 -3.33 -1.67
CA VAL A 11 -1.80 -4.77 -1.43
C VAL A 11 -3.07 -5.27 -0.76
N GLY A 12 -3.71 -6.26 -1.36
CA GLY A 12 -5.05 -6.69 -0.98
C GLY A 12 -6.14 -5.93 -1.73
N ALA A 13 -5.83 -5.46 -2.94
CA ALA A 13 -6.70 -4.58 -3.72
C ALA A 13 -8.10 -5.17 -4.03
N THR A 14 -8.22 -6.49 -4.08
CA THR A 14 -9.49 -7.19 -4.38
C THR A 14 -10.30 -7.54 -3.15
N GLY A 15 -9.77 -7.32 -1.95
CA GLY A 15 -10.49 -7.54 -0.70
C GLY A 15 -11.47 -6.42 -0.37
N ALA A 16 -12.25 -6.58 0.70
CA ALA A 16 -13.26 -5.61 1.10
C ALA A 16 -12.67 -4.23 1.39
N VAL A 17 -11.58 -4.18 2.15
CA VAL A 17 -10.93 -2.91 2.51
C VAL A 17 -10.23 -2.31 1.29
N GLY A 18 -9.56 -3.14 0.49
CA GLY A 18 -8.92 -2.68 -0.75
C GLY A 18 -9.92 -2.06 -1.73
N THR A 19 -11.09 -2.67 -1.88
CA THR A 19 -12.17 -2.13 -2.71
C THR A 19 -12.64 -0.77 -2.20
N THR A 20 -12.80 -0.63 -0.88
CA THR A 20 -13.18 0.64 -0.26
C THR A 20 -12.09 1.71 -0.50
N MET A 21 -10.82 1.34 -0.40
CA MET A 21 -9.73 2.28 -0.69
C MET A 21 -9.77 2.78 -2.14
N ILE A 22 -10.06 1.90 -3.08
CA ILE A 22 -10.22 2.28 -4.50
C ILE A 22 -11.38 3.27 -4.63
N GLU A 23 -12.50 3.01 -4.00
CA GLU A 23 -13.66 3.92 -4.01
C GLU A 23 -13.30 5.30 -3.46
N ILE A 24 -12.54 5.35 -2.37
CA ILE A 24 -12.10 6.62 -1.78
C ILE A 24 -11.16 7.35 -2.73
N ILE A 25 -10.22 6.66 -3.34
CA ILE A 25 -9.29 7.26 -4.32
C ILE A 25 -10.07 7.82 -5.51
N ASP A 26 -11.06 7.08 -6.01
CA ASP A 26 -11.92 7.53 -7.11
C ASP A 26 -12.74 8.76 -6.75
N SER A 27 -13.18 8.87 -5.49
CA SER A 27 -14.02 9.97 -5.03
C SER A 27 -13.27 11.29 -4.86
N ARG A 28 -11.93 11.26 -4.81
CA ARG A 28 -11.13 12.47 -4.61
C ARG A 28 -11.07 13.29 -5.89
N GLU A 29 -11.17 14.60 -5.74
CA GLU A 29 -11.00 15.53 -6.86
C GLU A 29 -9.62 15.39 -7.48
N SER A 30 -8.60 15.27 -6.64
CA SER A 30 -7.22 15.03 -7.07
C SER A 30 -6.52 14.08 -6.11
N VAL A 31 -5.50 13.40 -6.61
CA VAL A 31 -4.64 12.51 -5.83
C VAL A 31 -3.17 12.79 -6.14
N PRO A 32 -2.26 12.56 -5.18
CA PRO A 32 -0.84 12.83 -5.40
C PRO A 32 -0.14 11.78 -6.27
N TRP A 33 -0.80 10.64 -6.52
CA TRP A 33 -0.17 9.48 -7.15
C TRP A 33 0.02 9.67 -8.65
N GLY A 34 1.20 9.33 -9.16
CA GLY A 34 1.48 9.28 -10.59
C GLY A 34 1.17 7.92 -11.19
N GLU A 35 1.33 6.87 -10.40
CA GLU A 35 1.02 5.49 -10.78
C GLU A 35 0.36 4.81 -9.59
N ILE A 36 -0.61 3.94 -9.86
CA ILE A 36 -1.24 3.10 -8.84
C ILE A 36 -1.10 1.66 -9.30
N ARG A 37 -0.47 0.82 -8.47
CA ARG A 37 -0.35 -0.63 -8.68
C ARG A 37 -1.33 -1.34 -7.77
N LEU A 38 -2.08 -2.28 -8.33
CA LEU A 38 -3.00 -3.12 -7.59
C LEU A 38 -2.37 -4.50 -7.44
N ILE A 39 -2.25 -4.98 -6.21
CA ILE A 39 -1.53 -6.22 -5.89
C ILE A 39 -2.44 -7.11 -5.06
N ALA A 40 -2.48 -8.39 -5.40
CA ALA A 40 -3.29 -9.37 -4.69
C ALA A 40 -2.65 -10.77 -4.81
N SER A 41 -3.32 -11.77 -4.27
CA SER A 41 -2.85 -13.16 -4.37
C SER A 41 -2.90 -13.66 -5.82
N ALA A 42 -2.22 -14.78 -6.09
CA ALA A 42 -2.24 -15.42 -7.40
C ALA A 42 -3.65 -15.68 -7.93
N ARG A 43 -4.59 -15.96 -7.02
CA ARG A 43 -5.99 -16.22 -7.39
C ARG A 43 -6.67 -15.01 -8.02
N SER A 44 -6.29 -13.81 -7.60
CA SER A 44 -6.88 -12.56 -8.09
C SER A 44 -6.03 -11.88 -9.16
N ALA A 45 -4.79 -12.30 -9.35
CA ALA A 45 -3.89 -11.72 -10.35
C ALA A 45 -4.49 -11.87 -11.76
N GLY A 46 -4.29 -10.85 -12.58
CA GLY A 46 -4.82 -10.81 -13.94
C GLY A 46 -6.20 -10.17 -14.07
N LYS A 47 -6.92 -9.98 -12.97
CA LYS A 47 -8.17 -9.20 -13.00
C LYS A 47 -7.85 -7.76 -13.37
N VAL A 48 -8.79 -7.10 -14.05
CA VAL A 48 -8.66 -5.68 -14.40
C VAL A 48 -9.66 -4.89 -13.58
N LEU A 49 -9.18 -3.87 -12.87
CA LEU A 49 -10.02 -2.96 -12.10
C LEU A 49 -9.79 -1.54 -12.63
N THR A 50 -10.86 -0.76 -12.66
CA THR A 50 -10.78 0.63 -13.10
C THR A 50 -10.58 1.53 -11.89
N VAL A 51 -9.51 2.32 -11.92
CA VAL A 51 -9.20 3.30 -10.88
C VAL A 51 -8.93 4.63 -11.53
N ARG A 52 -9.69 5.65 -11.16
CA ARG A 52 -9.60 7.00 -11.73
C ARG A 52 -9.63 7.03 -13.25
N GLY A 53 -10.52 6.20 -13.83
CA GLY A 53 -10.72 6.12 -15.27
C GLY A 53 -9.67 5.30 -16.02
N GLN A 54 -8.71 4.68 -15.32
CA GLN A 54 -7.69 3.83 -15.94
C GLN A 54 -7.93 2.37 -15.57
N ASP A 55 -7.82 1.50 -16.55
CA ASP A 55 -7.88 0.05 -16.33
C ASP A 55 -6.51 -0.44 -15.87
N ILE A 56 -6.47 -1.03 -14.69
CA ILE A 56 -5.23 -1.51 -14.06
C ILE A 56 -5.34 -3.01 -13.85
N THR A 57 -4.36 -3.75 -14.36
CA THR A 57 -4.29 -5.20 -14.15
C THR A 57 -3.73 -5.49 -12.76
N VAL A 58 -4.42 -6.32 -12.01
CA VAL A 58 -3.97 -6.75 -10.68
C VAL A 58 -2.75 -7.65 -10.83
N LEU A 59 -1.68 -7.32 -10.11
CA LEU A 59 -0.42 -8.06 -10.10
C LEU A 59 -0.42 -9.09 -8.97
N GLU A 60 0.24 -10.20 -9.20
CA GLU A 60 0.48 -11.19 -8.16
C GLU A 60 1.50 -10.67 -7.15
N LEU A 61 1.27 -10.94 -5.87
CA LEU A 61 2.18 -10.54 -4.79
C LEU A 61 3.52 -11.27 -4.94
N LYS A 62 4.55 -10.52 -5.28
CA LYS A 62 5.94 -10.96 -5.48
C LYS A 62 6.87 -9.82 -5.07
N PRO A 63 8.14 -10.08 -4.73
CA PRO A 63 9.04 -9.01 -4.33
C PRO A 63 9.17 -7.89 -5.38
N GLU A 64 9.22 -8.25 -6.66
CA GLU A 64 9.45 -7.30 -7.75
C GLU A 64 8.33 -6.27 -7.92
N VAL A 65 7.10 -6.57 -7.47
CA VAL A 65 5.99 -5.63 -7.63
C VAL A 65 6.18 -4.36 -6.79
N PHE A 66 7.11 -4.39 -5.83
CA PHE A 66 7.43 -3.23 -5.00
C PHE A 66 8.57 -2.38 -5.56
N ASP A 67 9.21 -2.80 -6.63
CA ASP A 67 10.29 -2.02 -7.24
C ASP A 67 9.73 -0.70 -7.79
N GLY A 68 10.31 0.42 -7.34
CA GLY A 68 9.85 1.74 -7.72
C GLY A 68 8.61 2.25 -6.99
N VAL A 69 8.10 1.48 -6.04
CA VAL A 69 6.96 1.90 -5.21
C VAL A 69 7.45 2.83 -4.10
N ASP A 70 6.77 3.94 -3.90
CA ASP A 70 7.08 4.89 -2.84
C ASP A 70 6.29 4.58 -1.57
N ILE A 71 5.00 4.27 -1.71
CA ILE A 71 4.13 3.92 -0.58
C ILE A 71 3.35 2.67 -0.94
N ALA A 72 3.39 1.68 -0.05
CA ALA A 72 2.62 0.45 -0.17
C ALA A 72 1.62 0.37 0.99
N MET A 73 0.33 0.37 0.67
CA MET A 73 -0.75 0.22 1.64
C MET A 73 -1.16 -1.25 1.72
N PHE A 74 -1.10 -1.81 2.92
CA PHE A 74 -1.39 -3.23 3.16
C PHE A 74 -2.75 -3.40 3.80
N ASP A 75 -3.66 -4.06 3.08
CA ASP A 75 -4.99 -4.43 3.54
C ASP A 75 -5.17 -5.93 3.39
N VAL A 76 -4.39 -6.67 4.16
CA VAL A 76 -4.28 -8.13 4.10
C VAL A 76 -4.26 -8.69 5.53
N PRO A 77 -4.46 -10.01 5.70
CA PRO A 77 -4.34 -10.64 7.02
C PRO A 77 -2.96 -10.40 7.66
N ASP A 78 -2.92 -10.46 9.00
CA ASP A 78 -1.70 -10.18 9.77
C ASP A 78 -0.49 -10.98 9.31
N GLU A 79 -0.66 -12.27 9.04
CA GLU A 79 0.43 -13.13 8.60
C GLU A 79 0.99 -12.74 7.23
N VAL A 80 0.15 -12.21 6.36
CA VAL A 80 0.58 -11.72 5.04
C VAL A 80 1.35 -10.41 5.20
N SER A 81 0.86 -9.49 6.01
CA SER A 81 1.58 -8.25 6.32
C SER A 81 2.91 -8.51 6.99
N ALA A 82 2.96 -9.43 7.94
CA ALA A 82 4.19 -9.78 8.65
C ALA A 82 5.28 -10.26 7.70
N GLU A 83 4.91 -10.97 6.64
CA GLU A 83 5.85 -11.44 5.62
C GLU A 83 6.22 -10.34 4.62
N TRP A 84 5.22 -9.63 4.10
CA TRP A 84 5.39 -8.79 2.91
C TRP A 84 5.67 -7.32 3.18
N ALA A 85 5.26 -6.76 4.32
CA ALA A 85 5.58 -5.37 4.63
C ALA A 85 7.10 -5.14 4.76
N PRO A 86 7.86 -6.03 5.43
CA PRO A 86 9.32 -5.91 5.43
C PRO A 86 9.95 -6.04 4.04
N ILE A 87 9.39 -6.89 3.18
CA ILE A 87 9.87 -7.04 1.79
C ILE A 87 9.65 -5.73 1.02
N ALA A 88 8.47 -5.14 1.12
CA ALA A 88 8.18 -3.85 0.49
C ALA A 88 9.16 -2.77 0.98
N ALA A 89 9.40 -2.71 2.29
CA ALA A 89 10.35 -1.77 2.87
C ALA A 89 11.77 -2.00 2.36
N SER A 90 12.19 -3.26 2.21
CA SER A 90 13.51 -3.60 1.67
C SER A 90 13.69 -3.17 0.21
N ARG A 91 12.59 -3.00 -0.52
CA ARG A 91 12.58 -2.53 -1.91
C ARG A 91 12.44 -1.01 -2.02
N GLY A 92 12.46 -0.30 -0.89
CA GLY A 92 12.44 1.15 -0.85
C GLY A 92 11.08 1.79 -0.63
N ALA A 93 10.01 1.00 -0.49
CA ALA A 93 8.69 1.51 -0.20
C ALA A 93 8.53 1.82 1.30
N ILE A 94 7.67 2.78 1.61
CA ILE A 94 7.16 2.95 2.97
C ILE A 94 5.90 2.09 3.06
N ALA A 95 5.88 1.12 3.96
CA ALA A 95 4.72 0.26 4.16
C ALA A 95 3.77 0.89 5.18
N VAL A 96 2.54 1.12 4.75
CA VAL A 96 1.45 1.58 5.63
C VAL A 96 0.55 0.37 5.85
N ASP A 97 0.61 -0.20 7.04
CA ASP A 97 -0.05 -1.46 7.35
C ASP A 97 -1.30 -1.26 8.17
N ASN A 98 -2.43 -1.72 7.67
CA ASN A 98 -3.72 -1.67 8.36
C ASN A 98 -4.00 -2.93 9.18
N SER A 99 -3.09 -3.92 9.17
CA SER A 99 -3.25 -5.15 9.96
C SER A 99 -2.81 -4.96 11.42
N GLY A 100 -2.95 -6.01 12.21
CA GLY A 100 -2.45 -6.04 13.57
C GLY A 100 -1.00 -6.49 13.71
N ALA A 101 -0.34 -6.87 12.61
CA ALA A 101 0.96 -7.54 12.63
C ALA A 101 2.05 -6.78 13.40
N PHE A 102 2.08 -5.45 13.29
CA PHE A 102 3.13 -4.62 13.87
C PHE A 102 2.66 -3.67 14.96
N ARG A 103 1.39 -3.74 15.38
CA ARG A 103 0.84 -2.77 16.34
C ARG A 103 1.55 -2.73 17.68
N MET A 104 2.12 -3.84 18.10
CA MET A 104 2.84 -3.97 19.35
C MET A 104 4.37 -3.91 19.19
N ASP A 105 4.87 -3.73 17.97
CA ASP A 105 6.30 -3.62 17.71
C ASP A 105 6.78 -2.20 18.10
N PRO A 106 7.72 -2.07 19.05
CA PRO A 106 8.18 -0.74 19.49
C PRO A 106 8.95 0.03 18.40
N GLU A 107 9.42 -0.64 17.36
CA GLU A 107 10.11 -0.01 16.24
C GLU A 107 9.18 0.37 15.08
N VAL A 108 7.89 0.13 15.23
CA VAL A 108 6.87 0.50 14.22
C VAL A 108 5.87 1.44 14.87
N PRO A 109 5.75 2.69 14.40
CA PRO A 109 4.82 3.63 15.02
C PRO A 109 3.37 3.22 14.77
N LEU A 110 2.57 3.24 15.80
CA LEU A 110 1.12 3.08 15.70
C LEU A 110 0.52 4.49 15.58
N VAL A 111 0.14 4.86 14.36
CA VAL A 111 -0.26 6.23 14.05
C VAL A 111 -1.77 6.33 13.87
N VAL A 112 -2.38 7.26 14.61
CA VAL A 112 -3.76 7.71 14.40
C VAL A 112 -3.64 9.18 13.98
N PRO A 113 -3.94 9.53 12.72
CA PRO A 113 -3.67 10.88 12.19
C PRO A 113 -4.24 12.03 13.03
N GLU A 114 -5.40 11.81 13.65
CA GLU A 114 -6.04 12.84 14.49
C GLU A 114 -5.38 12.98 15.87
N VAL A 115 -4.51 12.04 16.25
CA VAL A 115 -3.92 11.96 17.59
C VAL A 115 -2.41 12.21 17.57
N ASN A 116 -1.69 11.46 16.74
CA ASN A 116 -0.22 11.47 16.75
C ASN A 116 0.39 11.42 15.34
N PRO A 117 -0.01 12.30 14.40
CA PRO A 117 0.48 12.24 13.02
C PRO A 117 2.01 12.42 12.91
N GLU A 118 2.64 13.13 13.87
CA GLU A 118 4.10 13.35 13.89
C GLU A 118 4.88 12.03 14.04
N LYS A 119 4.27 10.99 14.60
CA LYS A 119 4.93 9.70 14.79
C LYS A 119 5.24 8.98 13.48
N VAL A 120 4.59 9.37 12.40
CA VAL A 120 4.81 8.75 11.08
C VAL A 120 6.28 8.85 10.61
N THR A 121 7.02 9.82 11.10
CA THR A 121 8.44 9.98 10.75
C THR A 121 9.36 9.03 11.53
N GLU A 122 8.86 8.41 12.60
CA GLU A 122 9.62 7.50 13.46
C GLU A 122 9.43 6.05 13.00
N ARG A 123 9.93 5.72 11.79
CA ARG A 123 9.76 4.41 11.19
C ARG A 123 11.09 3.77 10.79
N PRO A 124 11.89 3.31 11.76
CA PRO A 124 13.21 2.73 11.47
C PRO A 124 13.15 1.49 10.57
N LYS A 125 12.02 0.78 10.56
CA LYS A 125 11.83 -0.40 9.70
C LYS A 125 11.16 -0.09 8.36
N GLY A 126 10.80 1.17 8.11
CA GLY A 126 10.06 1.55 6.91
C GLY A 126 8.57 1.16 6.93
N ILE A 127 8.04 0.84 8.10
CA ILE A 127 6.66 0.38 8.30
C ILE A 127 5.97 1.31 9.28
#